data_032b123e455f3929fc34e3f5ee60c3e3
#
_entry.id   032b123e455f3929fc34e3f5ee60c3e3
#
_cell.length_a   1.000
_cell.length_b   1.000
_cell.length_c   1.000
_cell.angle_alpha   90.00
_cell.angle_beta   90.00
_cell.angle_gamma   90.00
#
_symmetry.space_group_name_H-M   'P 1'
#
loop_
_entity.id
_entity.type
_entity.pdbx_description
1 polymer ?
#
loop_
_entity_poly.entity_id
_entity_poly.type
_entity_poly.pdbx_seq_one_letter_code
_entity_poly.pdbx_strand_id
1 'polypeptide(L)'
;MKKLKMKAAKMGLIFSVLAVSLAATPAGHGTANAAAASKSMAAVYAQVQAERAAQVVALVNKERTSAGLKPLIVHTNLSKMAKDKAIDMFRSGYFDHTSPKYGSPFDMMDAYHITYLYAGENIAKGQRSAEEVVKDWMNSPGHRANILNSKYTLIGVGYYNGFWVQEFIGK
;
A
#
# COMPACT_ATOMS: atom_id res chain seq x y z
N MET A 1 73.50 37.53 31.17
CA MET A 1 72.45 37.29 30.16
C MET A 1 73.07 36.65 28.91
N LYS A 2 72.96 35.33 28.70
CA LYS A 2 73.56 34.58 27.58
C LYS A 2 72.51 34.43 26.47
N LYS A 3 72.79 35.01 25.30
CA LYS A 3 71.96 34.84 24.09
C LYS A 3 72.30 33.48 23.45
N LEU A 4 71.32 32.60 23.36
CA LEU A 4 71.45 31.33 22.68
C LEU A 4 71.09 31.51 21.19
N LYS A 5 72.06 31.23 20.30
CA LYS A 5 71.86 31.25 18.85
C LYS A 5 71.30 29.91 18.40
N MET A 6 70.06 29.88 17.88
CA MET A 6 69.52 28.70 17.23
C MET A 6 69.97 28.65 15.76
N LYS A 7 70.59 27.54 15.34
CA LYS A 7 70.92 27.22 13.95
C LYS A 7 69.69 26.68 13.23
N ALA A 8 69.32 27.32 12.13
CA ALA A 8 68.30 26.82 11.23
C ALA A 8 68.84 25.67 10.39
N ALA A 9 68.23 24.48 10.52
CA ALA A 9 68.49 23.32 9.62
C ALA A 9 67.55 23.43 8.39
N LYS A 10 68.16 23.51 7.21
CA LYS A 10 67.42 23.42 5.95
C LYS A 10 67.01 21.96 5.72
N MET A 11 65.75 21.64 5.80
CA MET A 11 65.22 20.34 5.43
C MET A 11 64.65 20.43 4.01
N GLY A 12 65.30 19.77 3.08
CA GLY A 12 64.90 19.72 1.69
C GLY A 12 63.59 18.91 1.54
N LEU A 13 62.60 19.51 0.97
CA LEU A 13 61.31 18.89 0.68
C LEU A 13 61.40 18.14 -0.66
N ILE A 14 61.50 16.84 -0.60
CA ILE A 14 61.38 15.96 -1.78
C ILE A 14 59.87 15.82 -2.10
N PHE A 15 59.41 16.44 -3.16
CA PHE A 15 58.05 16.21 -3.67
C PHE A 15 58.04 14.87 -4.41
N SER A 16 57.55 13.81 -3.74
CA SER A 16 57.10 12.60 -4.43
C SER A 16 55.75 12.88 -5.04
N VAL A 17 55.71 12.99 -6.35
CA VAL A 17 54.47 13.03 -7.13
C VAL A 17 53.88 11.62 -7.12
N LEU A 18 52.91 11.39 -6.23
CA LEU A 18 52.13 10.16 -6.24
C LEU A 18 51.11 10.29 -7.39
N ALA A 19 51.37 9.60 -8.49
CA ALA A 19 50.38 9.46 -9.56
C ALA A 19 49.18 8.64 -9.04
N VAL A 20 48.10 9.32 -8.69
CA VAL A 20 46.82 8.67 -8.40
C VAL A 20 46.26 8.24 -9.76
N SER A 21 46.40 6.97 -10.09
CA SER A 21 45.68 6.35 -11.18
C SER A 21 44.19 6.32 -10.82
N LEU A 22 43.42 7.19 -11.44
CA LEU A 22 41.95 7.17 -11.37
C LEU A 22 41.47 5.91 -12.10
N ALA A 23 41.32 4.81 -11.35
CA ALA A 23 40.67 3.63 -11.87
C ALA A 23 39.18 4.01 -12.11
N ALA A 24 38.80 4.08 -13.39
CA ALA A 24 37.41 4.22 -13.79
C ALA A 24 36.62 3.02 -13.25
N THR A 25 35.83 3.23 -12.21
CA THR A 25 34.87 2.24 -11.75
C THR A 25 33.82 2.03 -12.83
N PRO A 26 33.56 0.78 -13.26
CA PRO A 26 32.55 0.56 -14.29
C PRO A 26 31.16 1.01 -13.75
N ALA A 27 30.50 1.91 -14.49
CA ALA A 27 29.23 2.53 -14.16
C ALA A 27 28.02 1.54 -14.08
N GLY A 28 28.27 0.24 -14.19
CA GLY A 28 27.23 -0.79 -14.23
C GLY A 28 26.73 -1.30 -12.88
N HIS A 29 27.49 -1.19 -11.79
CA HIS A 29 27.11 -1.80 -10.50
C HIS A 29 26.13 -0.95 -9.69
N GLY A 30 26.14 0.36 -9.85
CA GLY A 30 25.25 1.27 -9.14
C GLY A 30 23.79 1.18 -9.59
N THR A 31 23.55 1.01 -10.88
CA THR A 31 22.21 0.93 -11.47
C THR A 31 21.51 -0.40 -11.16
N ALA A 32 22.23 -1.51 -11.14
CA ALA A 32 21.69 -2.83 -10.79
C ALA A 32 21.28 -2.89 -9.31
N ASN A 33 22.08 -2.34 -8.40
CA ASN A 33 21.75 -2.29 -6.98
C ASN A 33 20.56 -1.36 -6.68
N ALA A 34 20.45 -0.21 -7.34
CA ALA A 34 19.34 0.69 -7.20
C ALA A 34 18.04 0.07 -7.74
N ALA A 35 18.08 -0.64 -8.87
CA ALA A 35 16.93 -1.34 -9.42
C ALA A 35 16.47 -2.52 -8.53
N ALA A 36 17.41 -3.26 -7.95
CA ALA A 36 17.10 -4.34 -7.00
C ALA A 36 16.48 -3.81 -5.70
N ALA A 37 17.03 -2.71 -5.15
CA ALA A 37 16.46 -2.04 -3.98
C ALA A 37 15.06 -1.49 -4.25
N SER A 38 14.82 -0.89 -5.41
CA SER A 38 13.51 -0.39 -5.83
C SER A 38 12.48 -1.52 -5.95
N LYS A 39 12.84 -2.66 -6.56
CA LYS A 39 11.97 -3.85 -6.63
C LYS A 39 11.66 -4.42 -5.24
N SER A 40 12.64 -4.45 -4.33
CA SER A 40 12.45 -4.88 -2.95
C SER A 40 11.46 -3.97 -2.21
N MET A 41 11.59 -2.66 -2.32
CA MET A 41 10.67 -1.70 -1.72
C MET A 41 9.25 -1.83 -2.26
N ALA A 42 9.09 -1.98 -3.58
CA ALA A 42 7.77 -2.19 -4.19
C ALA A 42 7.09 -3.46 -3.68
N ALA A 43 7.85 -4.55 -3.49
CA ALA A 43 7.34 -5.79 -2.92
C ALA A 43 6.89 -5.62 -1.46
N VAL A 44 7.67 -4.91 -0.64
CA VAL A 44 7.31 -4.59 0.76
C VAL A 44 6.03 -3.77 0.80
N TYR A 45 5.90 -2.74 -0.05
CA TYR A 45 4.66 -1.95 -0.13
C TYR A 45 3.46 -2.81 -0.52
N ALA A 46 3.61 -3.69 -1.51
CA ALA A 46 2.53 -4.58 -1.94
C ALA A 46 2.11 -5.54 -0.82
N GLN A 47 3.07 -6.05 -0.05
CA GLN A 47 2.81 -6.92 1.10
C GLN A 47 2.05 -6.18 2.21
N VAL A 48 2.49 -4.99 2.60
CA VAL A 48 1.80 -4.17 3.61
C VAL A 48 0.35 -3.88 3.20
N GLN A 49 0.12 -3.59 1.92
CA GLN A 49 -1.25 -3.36 1.42
C GLN A 49 -2.11 -4.62 1.51
N ALA A 50 -1.55 -5.78 1.16
CA ALA A 50 -2.24 -7.06 1.26
C ALA A 50 -2.55 -7.44 2.72
N GLU A 51 -1.61 -7.24 3.62
CA GLU A 51 -1.79 -7.49 5.06
C GLU A 51 -2.90 -6.61 5.66
N ARG A 52 -2.94 -5.31 5.33
CA ARG A 52 -4.01 -4.40 5.76
C ARG A 52 -5.39 -4.85 5.27
N ALA A 53 -5.49 -5.26 4.01
CA ALA A 53 -6.74 -5.80 3.46
C ALA A 53 -7.17 -7.09 4.16
N ALA A 54 -6.24 -8.00 4.43
CA ALA A 54 -6.52 -9.24 5.16
C ALA A 54 -6.97 -8.97 6.61
N GLN A 55 -6.38 -8.00 7.29
CA GLN A 55 -6.80 -7.57 8.64
C GLN A 55 -8.24 -7.05 8.64
N VAL A 56 -8.63 -6.24 7.64
CA VAL A 56 -10.02 -5.78 7.48
C VAL A 56 -10.98 -6.96 7.35
N VAL A 57 -10.65 -7.95 6.50
CA VAL A 57 -11.48 -9.17 6.35
C VAL A 57 -11.67 -9.89 7.70
N ALA A 58 -10.58 -10.07 8.45
CA ALA A 58 -10.63 -10.74 9.75
C ALA A 58 -11.52 -9.99 10.76
N LEU A 59 -11.39 -8.67 10.84
CA LEU A 59 -12.19 -7.82 11.73
C LEU A 59 -13.66 -7.80 11.33
N VAL A 60 -13.97 -7.67 10.05
CA VAL A 60 -15.33 -7.73 9.53
C VAL A 60 -15.98 -9.08 9.83
N ASN A 61 -15.27 -10.16 9.65
CA ASN A 61 -15.79 -11.50 9.97
C ASN A 61 -15.99 -11.69 11.47
N LYS A 62 -15.18 -11.05 12.32
CA LYS A 62 -15.41 -11.00 13.78
C LYS A 62 -16.71 -10.26 14.10
N GLU A 63 -16.98 -9.09 13.50
CA GLU A 63 -18.23 -8.36 13.69
C GLU A 63 -19.44 -9.17 13.24
N ARG A 64 -19.35 -9.83 12.07
CA ARG A 64 -20.42 -10.69 11.55
C ARG A 64 -20.70 -11.88 12.47
N THR A 65 -19.69 -12.62 12.88
CA THR A 65 -19.87 -13.76 13.78
C THR A 65 -20.40 -13.34 15.14
N SER A 66 -19.99 -12.19 15.67
CA SER A 66 -20.56 -11.62 16.91
C SER A 66 -22.04 -11.25 16.75
N ALA A 67 -22.50 -10.96 15.53
CA ALA A 67 -23.90 -10.71 15.18
C ALA A 67 -24.67 -11.98 14.76
N GLY A 68 -24.09 -13.19 14.92
CA GLY A 68 -24.73 -14.44 14.54
C GLY A 68 -24.73 -14.75 13.04
N LEU A 69 -23.98 -14.01 12.24
CA LEU A 69 -23.89 -14.20 10.79
C LEU A 69 -22.70 -15.09 10.41
N LYS A 70 -22.84 -15.79 9.29
CA LYS A 70 -21.71 -16.53 8.71
C LYS A 70 -20.59 -15.58 8.27
N PRO A 71 -19.31 -15.97 8.44
CA PRO A 71 -18.20 -15.21 7.91
C PRO A 71 -18.24 -15.17 6.38
N LEU A 72 -17.76 -14.07 5.81
CA LEU A 72 -17.60 -13.91 4.37
C LEU A 72 -16.32 -14.60 3.89
N ILE A 73 -16.39 -15.19 2.71
CA ILE A 73 -15.27 -15.84 2.05
C ILE A 73 -14.60 -14.83 1.11
N VAL A 74 -13.27 -14.76 1.13
CA VAL A 74 -12.52 -13.87 0.25
C VAL A 74 -12.65 -14.34 -1.20
N HIS A 75 -13.02 -13.41 -2.09
CA HIS A 75 -13.10 -13.63 -3.52
C HIS A 75 -11.96 -12.89 -4.23
N THR A 76 -11.05 -13.63 -4.86
CA THR A 76 -9.79 -13.10 -5.42
C THR A 76 -10.02 -11.96 -6.43
N ASN A 77 -10.94 -12.15 -7.37
CA ASN A 77 -11.21 -11.13 -8.39
C ASN A 77 -11.87 -9.87 -7.82
N LEU A 78 -12.74 -10.05 -6.81
CA LEU A 78 -13.36 -8.95 -6.10
C LEU A 78 -12.31 -8.15 -5.28
N SER A 79 -11.34 -8.84 -4.66
CA SER A 79 -10.22 -8.18 -3.97
C SER A 79 -9.31 -7.41 -4.92
N LYS A 80 -9.07 -7.96 -6.12
CA LYS A 80 -8.33 -7.26 -7.18
C LYS A 80 -9.05 -5.98 -7.59
N MET A 81 -10.36 -6.07 -7.86
CA MET A 81 -11.20 -4.92 -8.20
C MET A 81 -11.18 -3.85 -7.11
N ALA A 82 -11.39 -4.24 -5.85
CA ALA A 82 -11.34 -3.33 -4.70
C ALA A 82 -9.99 -2.61 -4.58
N LYS A 83 -8.89 -3.31 -4.83
CA LYS A 83 -7.56 -2.71 -4.84
C LYS A 83 -7.39 -1.73 -5.99
N ASP A 84 -7.83 -2.08 -7.19
CA ASP A 84 -7.74 -1.22 -8.37
C ASP A 84 -8.62 0.04 -8.19
N LYS A 85 -9.78 -0.06 -7.52
CA LYS A 85 -10.61 1.08 -7.13
C LYS A 85 -9.89 2.01 -6.14
N ALA A 86 -9.23 1.46 -5.13
CA ALA A 86 -8.44 2.25 -4.17
C ALA A 86 -7.28 3.00 -4.85
N ILE A 87 -6.60 2.34 -5.80
CA ILE A 87 -5.55 2.95 -6.63
C ILE A 87 -6.12 4.05 -7.52
N ASP A 88 -7.28 3.82 -8.13
CA ASP A 88 -7.94 4.79 -9.00
C ASP A 88 -8.34 6.04 -8.23
N MET A 89 -8.98 5.92 -7.08
CA MET A 89 -9.31 7.05 -6.20
C MET A 89 -8.07 7.86 -5.82
N PHE A 90 -6.98 7.19 -5.46
CA PHE A 90 -5.73 7.87 -5.10
C PHE A 90 -5.11 8.60 -6.30
N ARG A 91 -4.99 7.94 -7.46
CA ARG A 91 -4.29 8.49 -8.63
C ARG A 91 -5.07 9.58 -9.34
N SER A 92 -6.40 9.44 -9.38
CA SER A 92 -7.29 10.39 -10.04
C SER A 92 -7.78 11.51 -9.10
N GLY A 93 -7.38 11.47 -7.81
CA GLY A 93 -7.64 12.56 -6.86
C GLY A 93 -9.10 12.71 -6.46
N TYR A 94 -9.90 11.65 -6.47
CA TYR A 94 -11.31 11.67 -6.05
C TYR A 94 -11.60 10.72 -4.89
N PHE A 95 -12.76 10.88 -4.26
CA PHE A 95 -13.28 9.98 -3.24
C PHE A 95 -14.80 9.85 -3.42
N ASP A 96 -15.22 8.85 -4.17
CA ASP A 96 -16.62 8.60 -4.53
C ASP A 96 -16.81 7.12 -4.90
N HIS A 97 -18.05 6.62 -4.74
CA HIS A 97 -18.44 5.30 -5.23
C HIS A 97 -18.32 5.21 -6.75
N THR A 98 -18.67 6.28 -7.47
CA THR A 98 -18.57 6.32 -8.93
C THR A 98 -17.19 6.76 -9.38
N SER A 99 -16.51 5.89 -10.12
CA SER A 99 -15.23 6.19 -10.74
C SER A 99 -15.42 6.97 -12.05
N PRO A 100 -14.64 8.05 -12.28
CA PRO A 100 -14.62 8.71 -13.59
C PRO A 100 -14.18 7.79 -14.74
N LYS A 101 -13.43 6.73 -14.40
CA LYS A 101 -12.87 5.78 -15.37
C LYS A 101 -13.73 4.53 -15.54
N TYR A 102 -14.26 3.99 -14.46
CA TYR A 102 -14.90 2.67 -14.43
C TYR A 102 -16.42 2.73 -14.24
N GLY A 103 -16.98 3.91 -13.96
CA GLY A 103 -18.40 4.04 -13.62
C GLY A 103 -18.72 3.65 -12.16
N SER A 104 -19.90 3.15 -11.94
CA SER A 104 -20.33 2.66 -10.62
C SER A 104 -19.58 1.41 -10.19
N PRO A 105 -19.63 1.00 -8.90
CA PRO A 105 -19.10 -0.28 -8.46
C PRO A 105 -19.65 -1.47 -9.26
N PHE A 106 -20.90 -1.40 -9.69
CA PHE A 106 -21.54 -2.43 -10.49
C PHE A 106 -20.99 -2.50 -11.91
N ASP A 107 -20.77 -1.36 -12.56
CA ASP A 107 -20.09 -1.29 -13.87
C ASP A 107 -18.67 -1.86 -13.77
N MET A 108 -17.99 -1.60 -12.65
CA MET A 108 -16.67 -2.15 -12.40
C MET A 108 -16.71 -3.67 -12.16
N MET A 109 -17.72 -4.19 -11.44
CA MET A 109 -17.93 -5.63 -11.30
C MET A 109 -18.14 -6.31 -12.65
N ASP A 110 -18.92 -5.72 -13.53
CA ASP A 110 -19.15 -6.24 -14.90
C ASP A 110 -17.85 -6.26 -15.70
N ALA A 111 -17.05 -5.19 -15.64
CA ALA A 111 -15.74 -5.12 -16.30
C ALA A 111 -14.74 -6.17 -15.77
N TYR A 112 -14.91 -6.63 -14.54
CA TYR A 112 -14.12 -7.69 -13.91
C TYR A 112 -14.75 -9.09 -14.06
N HIS A 113 -15.85 -9.21 -14.80
CA HIS A 113 -16.62 -10.45 -15.01
C HIS A 113 -17.06 -11.10 -13.68
N ILE A 114 -17.48 -10.26 -12.72
CA ILE A 114 -17.97 -10.68 -11.41
C ILE A 114 -19.49 -10.74 -11.45
N THR A 115 -20.05 -11.94 -11.37
CA THR A 115 -21.50 -12.15 -11.32
C THR A 115 -22.01 -12.19 -9.88
N TYR A 116 -23.18 -11.63 -9.63
CA TYR A 116 -23.81 -11.56 -8.30
C TYR A 116 -25.34 -11.45 -8.40
N LEU A 117 -26.03 -11.78 -7.31
CA LEU A 117 -27.45 -11.44 -7.09
C LEU A 117 -27.59 -10.22 -6.20
N TYR A 118 -26.68 -10.05 -5.27
CA TYR A 118 -26.59 -8.93 -4.33
C TYR A 118 -25.19 -8.38 -4.33
N ALA A 119 -25.04 -7.06 -4.29
CA ALA A 119 -23.74 -6.41 -4.22
C ALA A 119 -23.81 -5.13 -3.38
N GLY A 120 -22.67 -4.71 -2.85
CA GLY A 120 -22.53 -3.46 -2.10
C GLY A 120 -21.07 -3.09 -1.91
N GLU A 121 -20.83 -1.80 -1.70
CA GLU A 121 -19.51 -1.24 -1.51
C GLU A 121 -19.46 -0.38 -0.23
N ASN A 122 -18.36 -0.46 0.50
CA ASN A 122 -17.95 0.51 1.49
C ASN A 122 -16.61 1.13 1.07
N ILE A 123 -16.49 2.45 1.15
CA ILE A 123 -15.24 3.16 0.93
C ILE A 123 -14.88 4.00 2.16
N ALA A 124 -13.59 4.19 2.40
CA ALA A 124 -13.10 5.09 3.44
C ALA A 124 -11.75 5.70 3.04
N LYS A 125 -11.39 6.84 3.66
CA LYS A 125 -10.16 7.55 3.35
C LYS A 125 -9.57 8.18 4.61
N GLY A 126 -8.29 7.96 4.83
CA GLY A 126 -7.51 8.63 5.88
C GLY A 126 -7.23 7.79 7.12
N GLN A 127 -7.95 6.68 7.34
CA GLN A 127 -7.71 5.78 8.46
C GLN A 127 -6.33 5.14 8.36
N ARG A 128 -5.65 5.01 9.50
CA ARG A 128 -4.26 4.56 9.59
C ARG A 128 -4.13 3.06 9.80
N SER A 129 -5.19 2.39 10.23
CA SER A 129 -5.19 0.95 10.50
C SER A 129 -6.51 0.29 10.08
N ALA A 130 -6.49 -1.05 9.99
CA ALA A 130 -7.67 -1.85 9.72
C ALA A 130 -8.71 -1.75 10.86
N GLU A 131 -8.26 -1.64 12.10
CA GLU A 131 -9.10 -1.48 13.28
C GLU A 131 -9.86 -0.14 13.22
N GLU A 132 -9.17 0.93 12.85
CA GLU A 132 -9.77 2.26 12.73
C GLU A 132 -10.83 2.28 11.65
N VAL A 133 -10.54 1.79 10.45
CA VAL A 133 -11.51 1.80 9.35
C VAL A 133 -12.73 0.93 9.62
N VAL A 134 -12.54 -0.27 10.18
CA VAL A 134 -13.67 -1.15 10.51
C VAL A 134 -14.52 -0.55 11.64
N LYS A 135 -13.90 0.05 12.64
CA LYS A 135 -14.61 0.79 13.70
C LYS A 135 -15.45 1.92 13.12
N ASP A 136 -14.90 2.72 12.20
CA ASP A 136 -15.61 3.83 11.57
C ASP A 136 -16.77 3.32 10.72
N TRP A 137 -16.59 2.27 9.94
CA TRP A 137 -17.66 1.65 9.18
C TRP A 137 -18.78 1.09 10.08
N MET A 138 -18.41 0.44 11.20
CA MET A 138 -19.40 -0.08 12.15
C MET A 138 -20.18 1.01 12.90
N ASN A 139 -19.59 2.20 13.04
CA ASN A 139 -20.27 3.38 13.64
C ASN A 139 -21.12 4.15 12.63
N SER A 140 -21.03 3.86 11.34
CA SER A 140 -21.82 4.47 10.28
C SER A 140 -22.98 3.54 9.88
N PRO A 141 -24.25 3.97 10.02
CA PRO A 141 -25.40 3.08 9.77
C PRO A 141 -25.40 2.42 8.39
N GLY A 142 -25.05 3.16 7.32
CA GLY A 142 -25.02 2.64 5.95
C GLY A 142 -23.91 1.61 5.75
N HIS A 143 -22.68 1.91 6.19
CA HIS A 143 -21.56 1.00 6.07
C HIS A 143 -21.75 -0.26 6.94
N ARG A 144 -22.28 -0.09 8.16
CA ARG A 144 -22.63 -1.19 9.04
C ARG A 144 -23.67 -2.11 8.44
N ALA A 145 -24.67 -1.56 7.78
CA ALA A 145 -25.72 -2.34 7.12
C ALA A 145 -25.11 -3.24 6.01
N ASN A 146 -24.12 -2.78 5.26
CA ASN A 146 -23.39 -3.62 4.30
C ASN A 146 -22.61 -4.74 5.03
N ILE A 147 -21.84 -4.43 6.08
CA ILE A 147 -21.05 -5.42 6.82
C ILE A 147 -21.95 -6.52 7.39
N LEU A 148 -23.11 -6.16 7.92
CA LEU A 148 -24.04 -7.09 8.57
C LEU A 148 -25.15 -7.62 7.65
N ASN A 149 -25.05 -7.41 6.34
CA ASN A 149 -26.04 -7.95 5.40
C ASN A 149 -25.89 -9.47 5.28
N SER A 150 -26.97 -10.18 5.61
CA SER A 150 -27.00 -11.65 5.57
C SER A 150 -27.01 -12.22 4.14
N LYS A 151 -27.35 -11.41 3.14
CA LYS A 151 -27.35 -11.81 1.73
C LYS A 151 -25.96 -11.89 1.12
N TYR A 152 -24.95 -11.25 1.74
CA TYR A 152 -23.59 -11.32 1.27
C TYR A 152 -22.88 -12.56 1.79
N THR A 153 -22.16 -13.23 0.90
CA THR A 153 -21.39 -14.45 1.19
C THR A 153 -19.92 -14.32 0.85
N LEU A 154 -19.57 -13.38 -0.01
CA LEU A 154 -18.20 -13.13 -0.49
C LEU A 154 -17.79 -11.69 -0.25
N ILE A 155 -16.49 -11.49 -0.03
CA ILE A 155 -15.89 -10.19 0.22
C ILE A 155 -14.61 -10.01 -0.61
N GLY A 156 -14.37 -8.79 -1.09
CA GLY A 156 -13.09 -8.32 -1.58
C GLY A 156 -12.69 -7.06 -0.84
N VAL A 157 -11.42 -6.96 -0.44
CA VAL A 157 -10.90 -5.75 0.22
C VAL A 157 -9.67 -5.25 -0.50
N GLY A 158 -9.60 -3.95 -0.72
CA GLY A 158 -8.47 -3.23 -1.27
C GLY A 158 -8.01 -2.10 -0.35
N TYR A 159 -6.71 -1.92 -0.26
CA TYR A 159 -6.09 -0.77 0.40
C TYR A 159 -4.99 -0.19 -0.47
N TYR A 160 -4.96 1.13 -0.58
CA TYR A 160 -3.86 1.85 -1.24
C TYR A 160 -3.73 3.27 -0.66
N ASN A 161 -2.58 3.60 -0.08
CA ASN A 161 -2.21 4.94 0.38
C ASN A 161 -3.32 5.70 1.14
N GLY A 162 -3.94 5.04 2.13
CA GLY A 162 -4.99 5.62 2.96
C GLY A 162 -6.40 5.54 2.35
N PHE A 163 -6.58 4.97 1.16
CA PHE A 163 -7.87 4.65 0.57
C PHE A 163 -8.22 3.19 0.83
N TRP A 164 -9.41 2.95 1.36
CA TRP A 164 -9.95 1.65 1.72
C TRP A 164 -11.19 1.37 0.91
N VAL A 165 -11.27 0.20 0.33
CA VAL A 165 -12.43 -0.27 -0.43
C VAL A 165 -12.81 -1.67 0.03
N GLN A 166 -14.08 -1.88 0.28
CA GLN A 166 -14.65 -3.14 0.69
C GLN A 166 -15.83 -3.44 -0.22
N GLU A 167 -15.73 -4.51 -0.97
CA GLU A 167 -16.73 -4.99 -1.89
C GLU A 167 -17.40 -6.24 -1.35
N PHE A 168 -18.70 -6.34 -1.52
CA PHE A 168 -19.51 -7.47 -1.08
C PHE A 168 -20.33 -8.02 -2.23
N ILE A 169 -20.43 -9.33 -2.31
CA ILE A 169 -21.40 -9.98 -3.21
C ILE A 169 -22.08 -11.17 -2.52
N GLY A 170 -23.33 -11.43 -2.94
CA GLY A 170 -24.09 -12.65 -2.69
C GLY A 170 -24.45 -13.32 -3.99
N LYS A 171 -24.42 -14.65 -4.02
CA LYS A 171 -24.82 -15.50 -5.15
C LYS A 171 -26.08 -16.28 -4.81
#